data_88fd7df47106b9bef006551351ffad86
#
_entry.id   88fd7df47106b9bef006551351ffad86
#
_cell.length_a   1.000
_cell.length_b   1.000
_cell.length_c   1.000
_cell.angle_alpha   90.00
_cell.angle_beta   90.00
_cell.angle_gamma   90.00
#
_symmetry.space_group_name_H-M   'P 1'
#
loop_
_entity.id
_entity.type
_entity.pdbx_description
1 polymer ?
#
loop_
_entity_poly.entity_id
_entity_poly.type
_entity_poly.pdbx_seq_one_letter_code
_entity_poly.pdbx_strand_id
1 'polypeptide(L)'
;MENKLQAKGLGLNGEVLFDEELGTIGEETPIKDKNGVQLKIGDLVLIKTGSYFLCLPIEKCDGKYFAHGLECRFNDDGSYSNCLQIEKVKGYEEIELGFKMSIPSVHFPVLAVQYGEKDV
;
A
#
# COMPACT_ATOMS: atom_id res chain seq x y z
N MET A 1 -10.87 -13.91 13.07
CA MET A 1 -11.42 -13.33 11.83
C MET A 1 -10.31 -12.66 11.05
N GLU A 2 -10.32 -12.83 9.75
CA GLU A 2 -9.37 -12.17 8.88
C GLU A 2 -9.87 -10.78 8.51
N ASN A 3 -9.00 -9.80 8.59
CA ASN A 3 -9.30 -8.44 8.13
C ASN A 3 -8.57 -8.21 6.81
N LYS A 4 -9.31 -7.70 5.84
CA LYS A 4 -8.74 -7.34 4.54
C LYS A 4 -8.33 -5.88 4.53
N LEU A 5 -7.20 -5.61 3.91
CA LEU A 5 -6.83 -4.24 3.58
C LEU A 5 -7.71 -3.78 2.43
N GLN A 6 -8.34 -2.63 2.59
CA GLN A 6 -9.26 -2.07 1.59
C GLN A 6 -8.79 -0.70 1.15
N ALA A 7 -8.88 -0.44 -0.14
CA ALA A 7 -8.63 0.88 -0.69
C ALA A 7 -9.83 1.38 -1.46
N LYS A 8 -10.25 2.61 -1.20
CA LYS A 8 -11.30 3.31 -1.92
C LYS A 8 -10.72 4.52 -2.61
N GLY A 9 -10.92 4.62 -3.92
CA GLY A 9 -10.58 5.83 -4.66
C GLY A 9 -11.75 6.79 -4.65
N LEU A 10 -11.51 8.02 -4.21
CA LEU A 10 -12.52 9.06 -4.06
C LEU A 10 -12.33 10.15 -5.11
N GLY A 11 -13.41 10.56 -5.75
CA GLY A 11 -13.43 11.66 -6.71
C GLY A 11 -13.71 13.01 -6.07
N LEU A 12 -13.85 14.03 -6.92
CA LEU A 12 -14.04 15.42 -6.53
C LEU A 12 -15.23 15.66 -5.61
N ASN A 13 -16.32 14.92 -5.81
CA ASN A 13 -17.55 15.07 -5.03
C ASN A 13 -17.70 14.01 -3.95
N GLY A 14 -16.61 13.33 -3.61
CA GLY A 14 -16.63 12.26 -2.63
C GLY A 14 -17.20 10.94 -3.15
N GLU A 15 -17.47 10.84 -4.46
CA GLU A 15 -17.95 9.60 -5.06
C GLU A 15 -16.86 8.53 -5.00
N VAL A 16 -17.29 7.27 -4.80
CA VAL A 16 -16.37 6.12 -4.80
C VAL A 16 -16.16 5.68 -6.25
N LEU A 17 -14.95 5.87 -6.76
CA LEU A 17 -14.58 5.52 -8.12
C LEU A 17 -14.10 4.07 -8.23
N PHE A 18 -13.47 3.56 -7.17
CA PHE A 18 -13.15 2.16 -7.04
C PHE A 18 -13.10 1.75 -5.58
N ASP A 19 -13.26 0.46 -5.34
CA ASP A 19 -13.23 -0.13 -4.01
C ASP A 19 -12.61 -1.53 -4.17
N GLU A 20 -11.40 -1.72 -3.67
CA GLU A 20 -10.61 -2.92 -3.88
C GLU A 20 -10.12 -3.52 -2.56
N GLU A 21 -10.09 -4.85 -2.51
CA GLU A 21 -9.43 -5.60 -1.44
C GLU A 21 -7.98 -5.84 -1.84
N LEU A 22 -7.06 -5.48 -0.95
CA LEU A 22 -5.61 -5.48 -1.22
C LEU A 22 -4.85 -6.46 -0.32
N GLY A 23 -5.46 -7.61 -0.03
CA GLY A 23 -4.86 -8.67 0.74
C GLY A 23 -5.32 -8.74 2.18
N THR A 24 -4.87 -9.77 2.87
CA THR A 24 -5.19 -10.00 4.29
C THR A 24 -4.16 -9.30 5.16
N ILE A 25 -4.61 -8.39 6.03
CA ILE A 25 -3.73 -7.66 6.94
C ILE A 25 -2.99 -8.64 7.84
N GLY A 26 -1.68 -8.46 7.94
CA GLY A 26 -0.80 -9.32 8.73
C GLY A 26 -0.27 -10.53 8.02
N GLU A 27 -0.72 -10.81 6.78
CA GLU A 27 -0.16 -11.89 5.97
C GLU A 27 1.30 -11.61 5.66
N GLU A 28 2.16 -12.61 5.86
CA GLU A 28 3.58 -12.48 5.58
C GLU A 28 3.84 -12.36 4.08
N THR A 29 4.82 -11.55 3.73
CA THR A 29 5.28 -11.38 2.36
C THR A 29 6.76 -11.78 2.25
N PRO A 30 7.26 -12.08 1.05
CA PRO A 30 8.69 -12.29 0.86
C PRO A 30 9.52 -11.00 0.84
N ILE A 31 8.87 -9.84 1.00
CA ILE A 31 9.52 -8.53 0.87
C ILE A 31 10.24 -8.18 2.15
N LYS A 32 11.48 -7.70 2.02
CA LYS A 32 12.26 -7.14 3.12
C LYS A 32 12.55 -5.67 2.85
N ASP A 33 12.50 -4.87 3.91
CA ASP A 33 12.88 -3.47 3.78
C ASP A 33 14.42 -3.32 3.72
N LYS A 34 14.91 -2.08 3.62
CA LYS A 34 16.35 -1.80 3.54
C LYS A 34 17.14 -2.27 4.76
N ASN A 35 16.48 -2.47 5.88
CA ASN A 35 17.08 -2.92 7.13
C ASN A 35 16.95 -4.44 7.35
N GLY A 36 16.41 -5.16 6.36
CA GLY A 36 16.22 -6.60 6.43
C GLY A 36 14.97 -7.03 7.20
N VAL A 37 14.08 -6.10 7.54
CA VAL A 37 12.83 -6.42 8.23
C VAL A 37 11.84 -7.02 7.25
N GLN A 38 11.33 -8.22 7.55
CA GLN A 38 10.30 -8.86 6.74
C GLN A 38 8.98 -8.11 6.89
N LEU A 39 8.40 -7.77 5.74
CA LEU A 39 7.16 -6.98 5.70
C LEU A 39 5.93 -7.89 5.63
N LYS A 40 4.82 -7.37 6.14
CA LYS A 40 3.51 -8.01 6.11
C LYS A 40 2.52 -7.10 5.40
N ILE A 41 1.46 -7.68 4.88
CA ILE A 41 0.40 -6.90 4.26
C ILE A 41 -0.16 -5.90 5.28
N GLY A 42 -0.28 -4.66 4.86
CA GLY A 42 -0.74 -3.56 5.71
C GLY A 42 0.37 -2.82 6.44
N ASP A 43 1.60 -3.35 6.47
CA ASP A 43 2.74 -2.62 7.05
C ASP A 43 2.92 -1.30 6.32
N LEU A 44 3.02 -0.21 7.08
CA LEU A 44 3.24 1.11 6.53
C LEU A 44 4.73 1.29 6.26
N VAL A 45 5.06 1.63 5.04
CA VAL A 45 6.46 1.80 4.62
C VAL A 45 6.69 3.18 4.03
N LEU A 46 7.88 3.72 4.28
CA LEU A 46 8.36 4.93 3.62
C LEU A 46 9.13 4.50 2.38
N ILE A 47 8.69 5.00 1.23
CA ILE A 47 9.31 4.71 -0.06
C ILE A 47 10.01 5.97 -0.55
N LYS A 48 11.30 5.85 -0.81
CA LYS A 48 12.10 6.92 -1.40
C LYS A 48 12.37 6.60 -2.85
N THR A 49 11.96 7.48 -3.74
CA THR A 49 12.28 7.40 -5.15
C THR A 49 12.93 8.72 -5.57
N GLY A 50 14.21 8.70 -5.93
CA GLY A 50 14.85 9.88 -6.48
C GLY A 50 14.49 11.21 -5.80
N SER A 51 13.42 11.84 -6.24
CA SER A 51 13.06 13.21 -5.86
C SER A 51 11.89 13.34 -4.88
N TYR A 52 11.23 12.24 -4.48
CA TYR A 52 10.08 12.33 -3.56
C TYR A 52 9.94 11.13 -2.64
N PHE A 53 9.09 11.30 -1.63
CA PHE A 53 8.80 10.28 -0.62
C PHE A 53 7.31 9.94 -0.65
N LEU A 54 7.01 8.66 -0.47
CA LEU A 54 5.66 8.17 -0.29
C LEU A 54 5.60 7.32 0.97
N CYS A 55 4.49 7.41 1.70
CA CYS A 55 4.25 6.59 2.89
C CYS A 55 2.97 5.79 2.65
N LEU A 56 3.11 4.48 2.46
CA LEU A 56 2.04 3.64 1.92
C LEU A 56 2.04 2.25 2.57
N PRO A 57 0.87 1.60 2.60
CA PRO A 57 0.82 0.21 3.06
C PRO A 57 1.30 -0.75 1.97
N ILE A 58 1.81 -1.90 2.41
CA ILE A 58 2.12 -3.02 1.51
C ILE A 58 0.79 -3.69 1.13
N GLU A 59 0.59 -3.91 -0.16
CA GLU A 59 -0.64 -4.39 -0.76
C GLU A 59 -0.42 -5.70 -1.51
N LYS A 60 -1.48 -6.48 -1.63
CA LYS A 60 -1.50 -7.67 -2.48
C LYS A 60 -2.75 -7.67 -3.34
N CYS A 61 -2.57 -7.77 -4.65
CA CYS A 61 -3.67 -7.82 -5.61
C CYS A 61 -3.34 -8.84 -6.70
N ASP A 62 -4.27 -9.76 -6.96
CA ASP A 62 -4.10 -10.82 -7.97
C ASP A 62 -2.80 -11.61 -7.82
N GLY A 63 -2.42 -11.92 -6.57
CA GLY A 63 -1.20 -12.67 -6.28
C GLY A 63 0.09 -11.88 -6.41
N LYS A 64 0.02 -10.59 -6.69
CA LYS A 64 1.18 -9.69 -6.82
C LYS A 64 1.24 -8.72 -5.67
N TYR A 65 2.45 -8.30 -5.31
CA TYR A 65 2.69 -7.36 -4.22
C TYR A 65 2.95 -5.96 -4.76
N PHE A 66 2.38 -4.97 -4.09
CA PHE A 66 2.49 -3.57 -4.48
C PHE A 66 2.63 -2.66 -3.26
N ALA A 67 3.17 -1.49 -3.50
CA ALA A 67 2.97 -0.32 -2.67
C ALA A 67 2.63 0.82 -3.63
N HIS A 68 1.46 1.42 -3.46
CA HIS A 68 0.95 2.45 -4.37
C HIS A 68 0.73 1.95 -5.81
N GLY A 69 -0.02 0.87 -5.94
CA GLY A 69 -0.45 0.38 -7.24
C GLY A 69 0.71 0.00 -8.16
N LEU A 70 0.78 0.62 -9.32
CA LEU A 70 1.76 0.27 -10.34
C LEU A 70 3.14 0.92 -10.16
N GLU A 71 3.25 1.93 -9.31
CA GLU A 71 4.51 2.66 -9.16
C GLU A 71 5.58 1.88 -8.40
N CYS A 72 5.17 1.00 -7.49
CA CYS A 72 6.09 0.19 -6.74
C CYS A 72 5.63 -1.26 -6.74
N ARG A 73 6.02 -1.98 -7.77
CA ARG A 73 5.70 -3.40 -7.92
C ARG A 73 6.89 -4.22 -7.45
N PHE A 74 6.61 -5.17 -6.56
CA PHE A 74 7.61 -6.13 -6.11
C PHE A 74 7.58 -7.37 -6.98
N ASN A 75 8.74 -7.99 -7.17
CA ASN A 75 8.83 -9.28 -7.83
C ASN A 75 8.24 -10.38 -6.94
N ASP A 76 7.94 -11.54 -7.51
CA ASP A 76 7.34 -12.64 -6.76
C ASP A 76 8.25 -13.16 -5.63
N ASP A 77 9.56 -12.97 -5.75
CA ASP A 77 10.53 -13.32 -4.71
C ASP A 77 10.72 -12.21 -3.66
N GLY A 78 9.98 -11.12 -3.78
CA GLY A 78 10.04 -9.98 -2.88
C GLY A 78 11.11 -8.96 -3.23
N SER A 79 11.93 -9.19 -4.25
CA SER A 79 12.93 -8.22 -4.68
C SER A 79 12.30 -7.02 -5.38
N TYR A 80 13.00 -5.90 -5.36
CA TYR A 80 12.56 -4.66 -6.00
C TYR A 80 13.79 -3.90 -6.52
N SER A 81 13.53 -2.86 -7.31
CA SER A 81 14.60 -2.07 -7.93
C SER A 81 15.54 -1.47 -6.89
N ASN A 82 16.84 -1.55 -7.16
CA ASN A 82 17.86 -0.93 -6.31
C ASN A 82 17.76 0.60 -6.23
N CYS A 83 16.99 1.20 -7.12
CA CYS A 83 16.74 2.65 -7.08
C CYS A 83 15.70 3.02 -6.04
N LEU A 84 15.01 2.05 -5.46
CA LEU A 84 14.00 2.28 -4.44
C LEU A 84 14.56 1.95 -3.07
N GLN A 85 14.31 2.82 -2.11
CA GLN A 85 14.57 2.54 -0.71
C GLN A 85 13.24 2.44 0.02
N ILE A 86 13.04 1.31 0.68
CA ILE A 86 11.80 1.03 1.40
C ILE A 86 12.15 0.78 2.86
N GLU A 87 11.49 1.51 3.75
CA GLU A 87 11.73 1.41 5.19
C GLU A 87 10.42 1.26 5.92
N LYS A 88 10.31 0.25 6.77
CA LYS A 88 9.13 0.06 7.61
C LYS A 88 9.02 1.21 8.62
N VAL A 89 7.87 1.87 8.65
CA VAL A 89 7.56 2.95 9.58
C VAL A 89 6.69 2.43 10.73
N LYS A 90 5.64 1.69 10.39
CA LYS A 90 4.72 1.10 11.36
C LYS A 90 4.32 -0.30 10.92
N GLY A 91 4.07 -1.18 11.88
CA GLY A 91 3.46 -2.47 11.62
C GLY A 91 1.94 -2.35 11.44
N TYR A 92 1.35 -3.36 10.85
CA TYR A 92 -0.10 -3.38 10.63
C TYR A 92 -0.89 -3.30 11.96
N GLU A 93 -0.33 -3.77 13.05
CA GLU A 93 -0.92 -3.70 14.39
C GLU A 93 -0.99 -2.28 14.95
N GLU A 94 -0.26 -1.36 14.37
CA GLU A 94 -0.22 0.05 14.77
C GLU A 94 -0.96 0.97 13.81
N ILE A 95 -1.53 0.43 12.74
CA ILE A 95 -2.21 1.23 11.72
C ILE A 95 -3.61 1.58 12.20
N GLU A 96 -3.91 2.86 12.22
CA GLU A 96 -5.26 3.34 12.48
C GLU A 96 -6.09 3.28 11.19
N LEU A 97 -7.38 2.99 11.36
CA LEU A 97 -8.30 2.96 10.24
C LEU A 97 -8.47 4.32 9.59
N GLY A 98 -8.60 4.31 8.29
CA GLY A 98 -9.06 5.49 7.55
C GLY A 98 -8.01 6.53 7.20
N PHE A 99 -6.72 6.20 7.20
CA PHE A 99 -5.74 7.18 6.73
C PHE A 99 -5.94 7.46 5.23
N LYS A 100 -5.72 8.70 4.85
CA LYS A 100 -5.98 9.18 3.49
C LYS A 100 -4.71 9.69 2.84
N MET A 101 -4.62 9.47 1.53
CA MET A 101 -3.53 10.00 0.72
C MET A 101 -4.10 10.70 -0.50
N SER A 102 -3.53 11.84 -0.83
CA SER A 102 -3.79 12.52 -2.09
C SER A 102 -2.88 11.95 -3.16
N ILE A 103 -3.49 11.52 -4.26
CA ILE A 103 -2.74 11.02 -5.42
C ILE A 103 -3.05 11.94 -6.59
N PRO A 104 -2.15 12.87 -6.92
CA PRO A 104 -2.34 13.68 -8.11
C PRO A 104 -2.24 12.78 -9.33
N SER A 105 -3.34 12.63 -10.04
CA SER A 105 -3.38 11.86 -11.27
C SER A 105 -3.95 12.70 -12.39
N VAL A 106 -3.20 12.79 -13.47
CA VAL A 106 -3.63 13.48 -14.70
C VAL A 106 -4.62 12.62 -15.48
N HIS A 107 -4.59 11.32 -15.29
CA HIS A 107 -5.36 10.37 -16.11
C HIS A 107 -6.66 9.91 -15.46
N PHE A 108 -6.78 10.01 -14.14
CA PHE A 108 -7.96 9.57 -13.41
C PHE A 108 -8.42 10.68 -12.46
N PRO A 109 -9.72 10.95 -12.38
CA PRO A 109 -10.23 12.00 -11.49
C PRO A 109 -10.26 11.55 -10.02
N VAL A 110 -9.26 10.79 -9.60
CA VAL A 110 -9.11 10.35 -8.21
C VAL A 110 -8.34 11.41 -7.45
N LEU A 111 -8.97 12.02 -6.44
CA LEU A 111 -8.34 13.02 -5.60
C LEU A 111 -7.66 12.42 -4.37
N ALA A 112 -8.18 11.30 -3.88
CA ALA A 112 -7.66 10.66 -2.68
C ALA A 112 -7.90 9.17 -2.73
N VAL A 113 -7.01 8.42 -2.08
CA VAL A 113 -7.23 6.99 -1.80
C VAL A 113 -7.35 6.85 -0.28
N GLN A 114 -8.44 6.24 0.15
CA GLN A 114 -8.67 5.93 1.54
C GLN A 114 -8.40 4.46 1.79
N TYR A 115 -7.51 4.18 2.72
CA TYR A 115 -7.19 2.82 3.15
C TYR A 115 -7.89 2.51 4.47
N GLY A 116 -8.25 1.26 4.66
CA GLY A 116 -8.88 0.83 5.90
C GLY A 116 -8.92 -0.69 5.99
N GLU A 117 -9.59 -1.19 7.02
CA GLU A 117 -9.82 -2.62 7.22
C GLU A 117 -11.25 -2.97 6.85
N LYS A 118 -11.41 -4.16 6.27
CA LYS A 118 -12.71 -4.75 6.01
C LYS A 118 -12.78 -6.11 6.68
N ASP A 119 -13.74 -6.29 7.57
CA ASP A 119 -14.01 -7.59 8.19
C ASP A 119 -14.60 -8.56 7.15
N VAL A 120 -14.13 -9.78 7.19
CA VAL A 120 -14.58 -10.83 6.28
C VAL A 120 -15.24 -11.95 7.06
#